data_5c0b71e074d06f8e9fdf3650b6ca6705
#
_entry.id   5c0b71e074d06f8e9fdf3650b6ca6705
#
_cell.length_a   1.000
_cell.length_b   1.000
_cell.length_c   1.000
_cell.angle_alpha   90.00
_cell.angle_beta   90.00
_cell.angle_gamma   90.00
#
_symmetry.space_group_name_H-M   'P 1'
#
loop_
_entity.id
_entity.type
_entity.pdbx_description
1 polymer ?
#
loop_
_entity_poly.entity_id
_entity_poly.type
_entity_poly.pdbx_seq_one_letter_code
_entity_poly.pdbx_strand_id
1 'polypeptide(L)'
;YETNLMNTLDDGAAFIASNKYNNIQLLADLFHMNIEEADPAASIQKNIGHIGHVHFADSNRKPVGFGHTAIQPVANALMEFGYDGYVSAEAFPWPDPELAATQTIRSFKQFFK
;
A
#
# COMPACT_ATOMS: atom_id res chain seq x y z
N TYR A 1 -12.03 0.55 -7.14
CA TYR A 1 -13.29 -0.05 -7.62
C TYR A 1 -14.50 0.45 -6.81
N GLU A 2 -14.26 1.01 -5.64
CA GLU A 2 -15.33 1.56 -4.78
C GLU A 2 -15.75 2.98 -5.20
N THR A 3 -14.92 3.64 -5.98
CA THR A 3 -15.15 4.99 -6.51
C THR A 3 -14.49 5.15 -7.88
N ASN A 4 -14.91 6.15 -8.63
CA ASN A 4 -14.26 6.57 -9.87
C ASN A 4 -13.72 8.00 -9.79
N LEU A 5 -13.66 8.57 -8.59
CA LEU A 5 -13.19 9.93 -8.38
C LEU A 5 -11.66 10.03 -8.34
N MET A 6 -11.02 9.09 -7.63
CA MET A 6 -9.57 9.06 -7.45
C MET A 6 -9.15 7.59 -7.24
N ASN A 7 -8.54 6.99 -8.25
CA ASN A 7 -8.28 5.55 -8.27
C ASN A 7 -6.81 5.20 -8.19
N THR A 8 -5.92 6.13 -8.53
CA THR A 8 -4.47 5.89 -8.55
C THR A 8 -3.72 6.87 -7.66
N LEU A 9 -2.47 6.53 -7.31
CA LEU A 9 -1.59 7.48 -6.60
C LEU A 9 -1.32 8.73 -7.45
N ASP A 10 -1.25 8.60 -8.77
CA ASP A 10 -1.11 9.75 -9.66
C ASP A 10 -2.30 10.71 -9.58
N ASP A 11 -3.52 10.19 -9.52
CA ASP A 11 -4.72 11.02 -9.33
C ASP A 11 -4.65 11.77 -7.99
N GLY A 12 -4.25 11.08 -6.93
CA GLY A 12 -4.09 11.65 -5.61
C GLY A 12 -2.99 12.73 -5.57
N ALA A 13 -1.84 12.46 -6.17
CA ALA A 13 -0.74 13.41 -6.26
C ALA A 13 -1.14 14.67 -7.06
N ALA A 14 -1.86 14.50 -8.17
CA ALA A 14 -2.38 15.63 -8.95
C ALA A 14 -3.38 16.46 -8.13
N PHE A 15 -4.26 15.82 -7.37
CA PHE A 15 -5.17 16.50 -6.45
C PHE A 15 -4.41 17.33 -5.40
N ILE A 16 -3.40 16.75 -4.75
CA ILE A 16 -2.57 17.47 -3.76
C ILE A 16 -1.86 18.66 -4.42
N ALA A 17 -1.25 18.47 -5.60
CA ALA A 17 -0.53 19.51 -6.32
C ALA A 17 -1.43 20.69 -6.73
N SER A 18 -2.72 20.44 -6.97
CA SER A 18 -3.69 21.48 -7.33
C SER A 18 -4.25 22.24 -6.12
N ASN A 19 -3.94 21.81 -4.90
CA ASN A 19 -4.41 22.44 -3.67
C ASN A 19 -3.30 23.27 -2.99
N LYS A 20 -3.73 24.26 -2.22
CA LYS A 20 -2.83 25.14 -1.45
C LYS A 20 -2.43 24.57 -0.09
N TYR A 21 -3.03 23.44 0.30
CA TYR A 21 -2.76 22.81 1.58
C TYR A 21 -1.56 21.89 1.50
N ASN A 22 -0.71 21.95 2.51
CA ASN A 22 0.52 21.14 2.61
C ASN A 22 0.44 20.03 3.66
N ASN A 23 -0.72 19.82 4.26
CA ASN A 23 -1.00 18.83 5.30
C ASN A 23 -1.84 17.66 4.83
N ILE A 24 -1.97 17.46 3.52
CA ILE A 24 -2.66 16.34 2.89
C ILE A 24 -1.62 15.36 2.37
N GLN A 25 -1.78 14.09 2.71
CA GLN A 25 -0.95 13.00 2.21
C GLN A 25 -1.84 11.86 1.69
N LEU A 26 -1.25 10.97 0.92
CA LEU A 26 -1.91 9.80 0.36
C LEU A 26 -1.77 8.60 1.30
N LEU A 27 -2.79 7.78 1.33
CA LEU A 27 -2.73 6.43 1.84
C LEU A 27 -2.58 5.48 0.65
N ALA A 28 -1.46 4.77 0.57
CA ALA A 28 -1.22 3.73 -0.43
C ALA A 28 -1.73 2.39 0.11
N ASP A 29 -2.88 1.96 -0.36
CA ASP A 29 -3.47 0.68 0.01
C ASP A 29 -3.14 -0.38 -1.05
N LEU A 30 -2.35 -1.38 -0.68
CA LEU A 30 -1.84 -2.37 -1.64
C LEU A 30 -2.94 -3.26 -2.23
N PHE A 31 -4.04 -3.48 -1.51
CA PHE A 31 -5.18 -4.19 -2.07
C PHE A 31 -5.82 -3.40 -3.21
N HIS A 32 -6.11 -2.11 -2.99
CA HIS A 32 -6.67 -1.24 -4.02
C HIS A 32 -5.69 -0.99 -5.17
N MET A 33 -4.41 -0.79 -4.87
CA MET A 33 -3.37 -0.60 -5.88
C MET A 33 -3.21 -1.82 -6.79
N ASN A 34 -3.37 -3.03 -6.25
CA ASN A 34 -3.33 -4.26 -7.06
C ASN A 34 -4.47 -4.30 -8.12
N ILE A 35 -5.56 -3.59 -7.88
CA ILE A 35 -6.70 -3.51 -8.81
C ILE A 35 -6.48 -2.38 -9.83
N GLU A 36 -6.04 -1.21 -9.37
CA GLU A 36 -6.11 0.04 -10.14
C GLU A 36 -4.77 0.46 -10.78
N GLU A 37 -3.64 0.03 -10.22
CA GLU A 37 -2.33 0.41 -10.71
C GLU A 37 -1.78 -0.63 -11.70
N ALA A 38 -1.24 -0.17 -12.82
CA ALA A 38 -0.57 -1.05 -13.78
C ALA A 38 0.74 -1.64 -13.21
N ASP A 39 1.46 -0.84 -12.40
CA ASP A 39 2.68 -1.22 -11.69
C ASP A 39 2.71 -0.51 -10.33
N PRO A 40 2.27 -1.20 -9.25
CA PRO A 40 2.25 -0.61 -7.92
C PRO A 40 3.61 -0.13 -7.42
N ALA A 41 4.70 -0.83 -7.71
CA ALA A 41 6.03 -0.43 -7.28
C ALA A 41 6.50 0.86 -7.97
N ALA A 42 6.30 0.96 -9.28
CA ALA A 42 6.61 2.17 -10.04
C ALA A 42 5.74 3.36 -9.60
N SER A 43 4.46 3.11 -9.30
CA SER A 43 3.56 4.15 -8.80
C SER A 43 3.98 4.67 -7.42
N ILE A 44 4.41 3.79 -6.51
CA ILE A 44 4.98 4.18 -5.21
C ILE A 44 6.24 5.00 -5.40
N GLN A 45 7.19 4.53 -6.20
CA GLN A 45 8.44 5.24 -6.48
C GLN A 45 8.17 6.68 -6.95
N LYS A 46 7.28 6.84 -7.91
CA LYS A 46 6.93 8.13 -8.50
C LYS A 46 6.29 9.07 -7.48
N ASN A 47 5.46 8.56 -6.58
CA ASN A 47 4.62 9.34 -5.69
C ASN A 47 5.08 9.31 -4.22
N ILE A 48 6.27 8.79 -3.92
CA ILE A 48 6.75 8.55 -2.55
C ILE A 48 6.66 9.80 -1.66
N GLY A 49 6.93 10.97 -2.21
CA GLY A 49 6.87 12.24 -1.47
C GLY A 49 5.47 12.65 -1.02
N HIS A 50 4.43 12.02 -1.55
CA HIS A 50 3.04 12.28 -1.18
C HIS A 50 2.45 11.18 -0.27
N ILE A 51 3.15 10.06 -0.07
CA ILE A 51 2.65 8.92 0.70
C ILE A 51 2.92 9.14 2.19
N GLY A 52 1.87 9.20 2.98
CA GLY A 52 1.95 9.34 4.44
C GLY A 52 1.61 8.06 5.20
N HIS A 53 0.95 7.11 4.55
CA HIS A 53 0.58 5.83 5.16
C HIS A 53 0.50 4.72 4.12
N VAL A 54 0.76 3.48 4.54
CA VAL A 54 0.65 2.30 3.67
C VAL A 54 -0.22 1.25 4.35
N HIS A 55 -1.21 0.73 3.62
CA HIS A 55 -1.95 -0.46 4.02
C HIS A 55 -1.37 -1.71 3.37
N PHE A 56 -1.03 -2.69 4.21
CA PHE A 56 -0.36 -3.94 3.86
C PHE A 56 -1.37 -5.08 3.86
N ALA A 57 -1.98 -5.31 2.71
CA ALA A 57 -2.94 -6.39 2.48
C ALA A 57 -2.68 -7.02 1.11
N ASP A 58 -3.09 -8.27 0.95
CA ASP A 58 -2.92 -9.00 -0.30
C ASP A 58 -4.05 -8.73 -1.31
N SER A 59 -3.92 -9.27 -2.51
CA SER A 59 -4.84 -9.11 -3.64
C SER A 59 -6.30 -9.51 -3.35
N ASN A 60 -6.52 -10.32 -2.35
CA ASN A 60 -7.84 -10.77 -1.88
C ASN A 60 -8.26 -10.12 -0.56
N ARG A 61 -7.57 -9.06 -0.15
CA ARG A 61 -7.74 -8.34 1.12
C ARG A 61 -7.53 -9.22 2.36
N LYS A 62 -6.85 -10.35 2.21
CA LYS A 62 -6.37 -11.19 3.31
C LYS A 62 -4.97 -10.74 3.73
N PRO A 63 -4.44 -11.26 4.86
CA PRO A 63 -3.04 -11.04 5.22
C PRO A 63 -2.09 -11.38 4.07
N VAL A 64 -1.06 -10.57 3.89
CA VAL A 64 -0.05 -10.80 2.85
C VAL A 64 0.54 -12.21 2.95
N GLY A 65 0.57 -12.90 1.82
CA GLY A 65 0.96 -14.31 1.68
C GLY A 65 -0.22 -15.25 1.41
N PHE A 66 -1.45 -14.75 1.51
CA PHE A 66 -2.65 -15.52 1.17
C PHE A 66 -3.29 -15.13 -0.17
N GLY A 67 -2.66 -14.23 -0.91
CA GLY A 67 -3.03 -13.83 -2.25
C GLY A 67 -1.85 -13.93 -3.22
N HIS A 68 -1.83 -13.05 -4.20
CA HIS A 68 -0.83 -13.08 -5.29
C HIS A 68 -0.22 -11.71 -5.60
N THR A 69 -0.36 -10.72 -4.73
CA THR A 69 0.28 -9.42 -4.92
C THR A 69 1.80 -9.56 -4.95
N ALA A 70 2.44 -8.90 -5.93
CA ALA A 70 3.90 -8.84 -6.01
C ALA A 70 4.45 -7.87 -4.94
N ILE A 71 4.56 -8.34 -3.70
CA ILE A 71 4.92 -7.52 -2.53
C ILE A 71 6.39 -7.10 -2.55
N GLN A 72 7.32 -7.97 -2.97
CA GLN A 72 8.75 -7.65 -2.88
C GLN A 72 9.15 -6.40 -3.67
N PRO A 73 8.69 -6.17 -4.91
CA PRO A 73 8.97 -4.92 -5.61
C PRO A 73 8.44 -3.68 -4.89
N VAL A 74 7.25 -3.78 -4.28
CA VAL A 74 6.63 -2.70 -3.50
C VAL A 74 7.45 -2.39 -2.24
N ALA A 75 7.83 -3.42 -1.47
CA ALA A 75 8.65 -3.26 -0.28
C ALA A 75 10.01 -2.66 -0.62
N ASN A 76 10.63 -3.13 -1.71
CA ASN A 76 11.89 -2.56 -2.19
C ASN A 76 11.75 -1.07 -2.54
N ALA A 77 10.70 -0.69 -3.26
CA ALA A 77 10.45 0.71 -3.61
C ALA A 77 10.28 1.59 -2.36
N LEU A 78 9.50 1.14 -1.38
CA LEU A 78 9.32 1.86 -0.12
C LEU A 78 10.64 2.06 0.62
N MET A 79 11.46 1.02 0.74
CA MET A 79 12.75 1.09 1.44
C MET A 79 13.77 1.92 0.68
N GLU A 80 13.91 1.70 -0.63
CA GLU A 80 14.91 2.38 -1.49
C GLU A 80 14.67 3.89 -1.56
N PHE A 81 13.41 4.30 -1.62
CA PHE A 81 13.04 5.70 -1.72
C PHE A 81 12.75 6.37 -0.35
N GLY A 82 13.13 5.70 0.75
CA GLY A 82 13.20 6.31 2.07
C GLY A 82 11.87 6.51 2.78
N TYR A 83 10.87 5.66 2.50
CA TYR A 83 9.64 5.68 3.28
C TYR A 83 9.92 5.31 4.74
N ASP A 84 9.58 6.21 5.66
CA ASP A 84 9.80 6.06 7.10
C ASP A 84 8.51 6.06 7.93
N GLY A 85 7.35 6.05 7.25
CA GLY A 85 6.04 6.00 7.88
C GLY A 85 5.63 4.59 8.33
N TYR A 86 4.42 4.48 8.82
CA TYR A 86 3.85 3.20 9.24
C TYR A 86 3.36 2.38 8.05
N VAL A 87 3.51 1.06 8.18
CA VAL A 87 2.90 0.06 7.32
C VAL A 87 1.97 -0.77 8.19
N SER A 88 0.68 -0.57 8.06
CA SER A 88 -0.34 -1.25 8.86
C SER A 88 -1.16 -2.20 8.00
N ALA A 89 -1.67 -3.27 8.62
CA ALA A 89 -2.55 -4.20 7.92
C ALA A 89 -4.01 -3.74 8.03
N GLU A 90 -4.63 -3.53 6.88
CA GLU A 90 -6.08 -3.46 6.76
C GLU A 90 -6.55 -4.67 5.96
N ALA A 91 -6.66 -5.81 6.64
CA ALA A 91 -6.95 -7.10 6.03
C ALA A 91 -8.08 -7.83 6.77
N PHE A 92 -8.79 -8.69 6.05
CA PHE A 92 -9.78 -9.57 6.68
C PHE A 92 -9.11 -10.49 7.70
N PRO A 93 -9.73 -10.74 8.86
CA PRO A 93 -9.20 -11.62 9.91
C PRO A 93 -9.34 -13.10 9.51
N TRP A 94 -8.68 -13.50 8.44
CA TRP A 94 -8.76 -14.85 7.87
C TRP A 94 -7.48 -15.64 8.10
N PRO A 95 -7.56 -16.96 8.43
CA PRO A 95 -8.78 -17.74 8.73
C PRO A 95 -9.40 -17.37 10.07
N ASP A 96 -8.66 -16.75 10.96
CA ASP A 96 -9.08 -16.18 12.24
C ASP A 96 -8.14 -15.00 12.62
N PRO A 97 -8.51 -14.17 13.61
CA PRO A 97 -7.72 -12.96 13.94
C PRO A 97 -6.28 -13.24 14.39
N GLU A 98 -6.05 -14.31 15.14
CA GLU A 98 -4.73 -14.65 15.66
C GLU A 98 -3.79 -15.09 14.53
N LEU A 99 -4.25 -16.00 13.67
CA LEU A 99 -3.49 -16.44 12.51
C LEU A 99 -3.30 -15.31 11.49
N ALA A 100 -4.29 -14.45 11.31
CA ALA A 100 -4.16 -13.27 10.46
C ALA A 100 -3.05 -12.33 10.95
N ALA A 101 -3.02 -12.03 12.24
CA ALA A 101 -1.98 -11.19 12.84
C ALA A 101 -0.59 -11.85 12.73
N THR A 102 -0.49 -13.15 13.03
CA THR A 102 0.75 -13.91 12.92
C THR A 102 1.29 -13.93 11.48
N GLN A 103 0.42 -14.17 10.50
CA GLN A 103 0.81 -14.15 9.10
C GLN A 103 1.25 -12.76 8.65
N THR A 104 0.54 -11.72 9.05
CA THR A 104 0.88 -10.33 8.71
C THR A 104 2.29 -9.97 9.19
N ILE A 105 2.59 -10.20 10.47
CA ILE A 105 3.93 -9.84 11.00
C ILE A 105 5.04 -10.71 10.41
N ARG A 106 4.76 -11.97 10.09
CA ARG A 106 5.71 -12.86 9.41
C ARG A 106 6.05 -12.33 8.03
N SER A 107 5.04 -11.99 7.23
CA SER A 107 5.22 -11.44 5.89
C SER A 107 5.93 -10.09 5.94
N PHE A 108 5.56 -9.21 6.86
CA PHE A 108 6.25 -7.93 7.04
C PHE A 108 7.75 -8.14 7.27
N LYS A 109 8.12 -8.99 8.22
CA LYS A 109 9.53 -9.31 8.51
C LYS A 109 10.26 -9.99 7.34
N GLN A 110 9.55 -10.67 6.47
CA GLN A 110 10.11 -11.30 5.28
C GLN A 110 10.46 -10.26 4.21
N PHE A 111 9.57 -9.32 3.93
CA PHE A 111 9.69 -8.38 2.82
C PHE A 111 10.43 -7.09 3.17
N PHE A 112 10.30 -6.60 4.39
CA PHE A 112 10.97 -5.39 4.88
C PHE A 112 12.21 -5.78 5.72
N LYS A 113 13.29 -6.08 5.02
CA LYS A 113 14.56 -6.48 5.63
C LYS A 113 15.60 -5.38 5.53
#